data_d36a54798756656232b97f69620603fe
#
_entry.id   d36a54798756656232b97f69620603fe
#
_cell.length_a   1.000
_cell.length_b   1.000
_cell.length_c   1.000
_cell.angle_alpha   90.00
_cell.angle_beta   90.00
_cell.angle_gamma   90.00
#
_symmetry.space_group_name_H-M   'P 1'
#
loop_
_entity.id
_entity.type
_entity.pdbx_description
1 polymer ?
#
loop_
_entity_poly.entity_id
_entity_poly.type
_entity_poly.pdbx_seq_one_letter_code
_entity_poly.pdbx_strand_id
1 'polypeptide(L)'
;VKVALLSYSTKPRGGVVHTLALAEALAAAGADVTVWTLGRGGDVEFFRPVDPAVGLRIVPFPDVPGEGVGARVLRSIAVLGAAFDGAGYDIVHAQDCISANAVGRCVRTVHHIDHFSTPELAACHERAIVSPYAHVCVSASVAAELRDGWGLSATVIPNGVDADRFAAAAPDRRLGEYVLAVGGIEPRKGSLDLLAAYARLRLRYPEVRLVIAGGETLFDYRDYRARWDALAAQLQVEPLVLGPVPHDELPGIVAGAAVFAFPSTKEGFGLAAMEALAAGVPVVTRDLPVLREVFGSAVRYATEPAGFADALCTAMVADDPATTDAGRELAHRHTWSAAAERHLDLYQQILGATTRAGRAC
;
A
#
# COMPACT_ATOMS: atom_id res chain seq x y z
N VAL A 1 -2.70 -17.05 20.15
CA VAL A 1 -3.83 -16.31 19.54
C VAL A 1 -4.03 -16.80 18.12
N LYS A 2 -5.27 -17.16 17.78
CA LYS A 2 -5.66 -17.61 16.45
C LYS A 2 -6.28 -16.44 15.68
N VAL A 3 -5.66 -16.04 14.57
CA VAL A 3 -5.98 -14.81 13.84
C VAL A 3 -6.41 -15.11 12.41
N ALA A 4 -7.58 -14.60 12.00
CA ALA A 4 -7.94 -14.50 10.59
C ALA A 4 -7.61 -13.10 10.08
N LEU A 5 -6.70 -12.98 9.12
CA LEU A 5 -6.48 -11.75 8.35
C LEU A 5 -7.25 -11.85 7.04
N LEU A 6 -8.03 -10.82 6.70
CA LEU A 6 -8.82 -10.84 5.48
C LEU A 6 -8.41 -9.73 4.53
N SER A 7 -8.22 -10.07 3.27
CA SER A 7 -7.94 -9.15 2.17
C SER A 7 -8.79 -9.49 0.95
N TYR A 8 -8.89 -8.57 0.01
CA TYR A 8 -9.80 -8.70 -1.14
C TYR A 8 -9.15 -9.25 -2.41
N SER A 9 -7.85 -9.51 -2.42
CA SER A 9 -7.13 -9.81 -3.67
C SER A 9 -5.84 -10.59 -3.41
N THR A 10 -5.42 -11.34 -4.43
CA THR A 10 -4.12 -12.02 -4.52
C THR A 10 -3.05 -11.18 -5.22
N LYS A 11 -3.43 -10.06 -5.84
CA LYS A 11 -2.55 -9.21 -6.65
C LYS A 11 -1.65 -8.29 -5.80
N PRO A 12 -0.48 -7.83 -6.32
CA PRO A 12 0.49 -7.00 -5.59
C PRO A 12 -0.03 -5.56 -5.39
N ARG A 13 -0.92 -5.39 -4.43
CA ARG A 13 -1.46 -4.11 -3.97
C ARG A 13 -0.90 -3.78 -2.60
N GLY A 14 -0.72 -2.49 -2.27
CA GLY A 14 -0.13 -2.09 -0.99
C GLY A 14 -0.79 -2.74 0.23
N GLY A 15 -2.13 -2.81 0.28
CA GLY A 15 -2.85 -3.51 1.35
C GLY A 15 -2.64 -5.03 1.37
N VAL A 16 -2.45 -5.67 0.20
CA VAL A 16 -2.14 -7.11 0.10
C VAL A 16 -0.70 -7.39 0.50
N VAL A 17 0.24 -6.56 0.07
CA VAL A 17 1.66 -6.62 0.52
C VAL A 17 1.74 -6.51 2.03
N HIS A 18 1.04 -5.52 2.61
CA HIS A 18 0.92 -5.35 4.06
C HIS A 18 0.33 -6.60 4.72
N THR A 19 -0.78 -7.12 4.20
CA THR A 19 -1.46 -8.29 4.79
C THR A 19 -0.55 -9.50 4.88
N LEU A 20 0.16 -9.82 3.80
CA LEU A 20 1.06 -10.98 3.77
C LEU A 20 2.26 -10.80 4.70
N ALA A 21 2.90 -9.64 4.65
CA ALA A 21 4.06 -9.37 5.50
C ALA A 21 3.69 -9.34 6.99
N LEU A 22 2.54 -8.77 7.34
CA LEU A 22 2.01 -8.82 8.70
C LEU A 22 1.66 -10.25 9.13
N ALA A 23 1.05 -11.06 8.24
CA ALA A 23 0.71 -12.45 8.52
C ALA A 23 1.95 -13.27 8.86
N GLU A 24 3.00 -13.16 8.05
CA GLU A 24 4.28 -13.84 8.24
C GLU A 24 4.96 -13.40 9.55
N ALA A 25 4.96 -12.11 9.84
CA ALA A 25 5.54 -11.58 11.07
C ALA A 25 4.75 -12.01 12.32
N LEU A 26 3.42 -12.05 12.27
CA LEU A 26 2.58 -12.59 13.35
C LEU A 26 2.82 -14.09 13.56
N ALA A 27 2.94 -14.87 12.48
CA ALA A 27 3.25 -16.30 12.56
C ALA A 27 4.64 -16.54 13.17
N ALA A 28 5.66 -15.75 12.74
CA ALA A 28 7.00 -15.79 13.33
C ALA A 28 7.01 -15.42 14.82
N ALA A 29 6.09 -14.56 15.26
CA ALA A 29 5.88 -14.21 16.67
C ALA A 29 5.02 -15.24 17.44
N GLY A 30 4.66 -16.37 16.82
CA GLY A 30 3.98 -17.50 17.47
C GLY A 30 2.44 -17.43 17.42
N ALA A 31 1.84 -16.57 16.61
CA ALA A 31 0.40 -16.62 16.38
C ALA A 31 0.02 -17.68 15.34
N ASP A 32 -1.16 -18.30 15.49
CA ASP A 32 -1.77 -19.16 14.47
C ASP A 32 -2.55 -18.27 13.49
N VAL A 33 -1.97 -18.02 12.31
CA VAL A 33 -2.49 -17.05 11.35
C VAL A 33 -3.03 -17.72 10.10
N THR A 34 -4.23 -17.34 9.70
CA THR A 34 -4.80 -17.71 8.40
C THR A 34 -5.17 -16.43 7.60
N VAL A 35 -4.69 -16.35 6.36
CA VAL A 35 -5.09 -15.29 5.43
C VAL A 35 -6.23 -15.79 4.55
N TRP A 36 -7.35 -15.05 4.57
CA TRP A 36 -8.50 -15.25 3.69
C TRP A 36 -8.51 -14.19 2.59
N THR A 37 -8.72 -14.61 1.35
CA THR A 37 -8.75 -13.67 0.22
C THR A 37 -9.56 -14.19 -0.95
N LEU A 38 -9.82 -13.31 -1.94
CA LEU A 38 -10.44 -13.66 -3.21
C LEU A 38 -9.38 -13.93 -4.28
N GLY A 39 -9.46 -15.07 -4.95
CA GLY A 39 -8.64 -15.43 -6.12
C GLY A 39 -9.11 -14.71 -7.38
N ARG A 40 -8.78 -13.43 -7.49
CA ARG A 40 -9.22 -12.57 -8.60
C ARG A 40 -8.66 -13.03 -9.93
N GLY A 41 -9.54 -13.05 -10.95
CA GLY A 41 -9.18 -13.51 -12.28
C GLY A 41 -8.88 -15.01 -12.35
N GLY A 42 -9.31 -15.78 -11.33
CA GLY A 42 -9.05 -17.22 -11.25
C GLY A 42 -7.73 -17.57 -10.59
N ASP A 43 -7.06 -16.63 -9.92
CA ASP A 43 -5.83 -16.90 -9.17
C ASP A 43 -6.08 -17.95 -8.08
N VAL A 44 -5.16 -18.88 -7.95
CA VAL A 44 -5.13 -19.92 -6.90
C VAL A 44 -3.99 -19.71 -5.90
N GLU A 45 -3.15 -18.71 -6.13
CA GLU A 45 -2.01 -18.34 -5.30
C GLU A 45 -1.81 -16.82 -5.27
N PHE A 46 -1.01 -16.34 -4.33
CA PHE A 46 -0.62 -14.93 -4.28
C PHE A 46 0.48 -14.61 -5.30
N PHE A 47 0.69 -13.34 -5.55
CA PHE A 47 1.73 -12.81 -6.44
C PHE A 47 3.17 -13.17 -6.03
N ARG A 48 3.35 -13.75 -4.84
CA ARG A 48 4.61 -14.28 -4.32
C ARG A 48 4.36 -15.49 -3.41
N PRO A 49 5.38 -16.31 -3.17
CA PRO A 49 5.32 -17.32 -2.11
C PRO A 49 5.01 -16.70 -0.74
N VAL A 50 4.28 -17.43 0.08
CA VAL A 50 3.94 -17.07 1.46
C VAL A 50 4.56 -18.10 2.39
N ASP A 51 5.04 -17.68 3.56
CA ASP A 51 5.63 -18.58 4.54
C ASP A 51 4.65 -19.74 4.87
N PRO A 52 5.09 -21.00 4.80
CA PRO A 52 4.24 -22.16 5.11
C PRO A 52 3.60 -22.17 6.50
N ALA A 53 4.13 -21.40 7.45
CA ALA A 53 3.53 -21.21 8.77
C ALA A 53 2.21 -20.42 8.72
N VAL A 54 1.93 -19.73 7.62
CA VAL A 54 0.69 -18.98 7.41
C VAL A 54 -0.32 -19.84 6.65
N GLY A 55 -1.47 -20.10 7.26
CA GLY A 55 -2.59 -20.77 6.58
C GLY A 55 -3.18 -19.87 5.49
N LEU A 56 -3.51 -20.46 4.34
CA LEU A 56 -4.12 -19.73 3.22
C LEU A 56 -5.50 -20.26 2.87
N ARG A 57 -6.44 -19.36 2.63
CA ARG A 57 -7.79 -19.64 2.14
C ARG A 57 -8.11 -18.69 0.99
N ILE A 58 -7.87 -19.14 -0.23
CA ILE A 58 -8.15 -18.38 -1.45
C ILE A 58 -9.51 -18.81 -1.99
N VAL A 59 -10.47 -17.92 -1.88
CA VAL A 59 -11.85 -18.16 -2.33
C VAL A 59 -11.93 -17.90 -3.84
N PRO A 60 -12.41 -18.85 -4.67
CA PRO A 60 -12.51 -18.67 -6.11
C PRO A 60 -13.33 -17.41 -6.47
N PHE A 61 -12.77 -16.56 -7.30
CA PHE A 61 -13.43 -15.34 -7.74
C PHE A 61 -13.09 -15.03 -9.21
N PRO A 62 -13.69 -15.78 -10.15
CA PRO A 62 -13.48 -15.57 -11.58
C PRO A 62 -14.04 -14.21 -12.03
N ASP A 63 -13.46 -13.66 -13.10
CA ASP A 63 -13.98 -12.45 -13.72
C ASP A 63 -15.33 -12.72 -14.41
N VAL A 64 -16.21 -11.70 -14.38
CA VAL A 64 -17.50 -11.72 -15.08
C VAL A 64 -17.44 -10.67 -16.19
N PRO A 65 -17.56 -11.08 -17.47
CA PRO A 65 -17.54 -10.15 -18.58
C PRO A 65 -18.61 -9.05 -18.45
N GLY A 66 -18.20 -7.79 -18.67
CA GLY A 66 -19.11 -6.64 -18.60
C GLY A 66 -19.49 -6.19 -17.19
N GLU A 67 -18.97 -6.83 -16.14
CA GLU A 67 -19.25 -6.45 -14.76
C GLU A 67 -18.60 -5.09 -14.42
N GLY A 68 -19.41 -4.12 -14.03
CA GLY A 68 -18.93 -2.81 -13.55
C GLY A 68 -18.26 -2.90 -12.18
N VAL A 69 -17.46 -1.89 -11.84
CA VAL A 69 -16.68 -1.86 -10.57
C VAL A 69 -17.58 -1.99 -9.34
N GLY A 70 -18.70 -1.28 -9.28
CA GLY A 70 -19.63 -1.34 -8.15
C GLY A 70 -20.21 -2.74 -7.95
N ALA A 71 -20.70 -3.37 -9.02
CA ALA A 71 -21.23 -4.74 -8.99
C ALA A 71 -20.16 -5.74 -8.53
N ARG A 72 -18.93 -5.60 -9.05
CA ARG A 72 -17.79 -6.43 -8.64
C ARG A 72 -17.43 -6.26 -7.14
N VAL A 73 -17.48 -5.04 -6.61
CA VAL A 73 -17.25 -4.80 -5.17
C VAL A 73 -18.33 -5.50 -4.34
N LEU A 74 -19.61 -5.34 -4.68
CA LEU A 74 -20.72 -5.99 -3.97
C LEU A 74 -20.64 -7.52 -4.05
N ARG A 75 -20.35 -8.07 -5.22
CA ARG A 75 -20.12 -9.50 -5.40
C ARG A 75 -18.92 -10.00 -4.58
N SER A 76 -17.83 -9.22 -4.52
CA SER A 76 -16.66 -9.53 -3.68
C SER A 76 -17.02 -9.67 -2.21
N ILE A 77 -17.81 -8.74 -1.68
CA ILE A 77 -18.31 -8.76 -0.30
C ILE A 77 -19.16 -10.02 -0.07
N ALA A 78 -20.11 -10.29 -0.96
CA ALA A 78 -21.02 -11.43 -0.83
C ALA A 78 -20.28 -12.78 -0.90
N VAL A 79 -19.37 -12.95 -1.87
CA VAL A 79 -18.62 -14.20 -2.06
C VAL A 79 -17.66 -14.46 -0.90
N LEU A 80 -16.91 -13.44 -0.46
CA LEU A 80 -16.00 -13.59 0.68
C LEU A 80 -16.76 -13.86 1.98
N GLY A 81 -17.88 -13.14 2.21
CA GLY A 81 -18.71 -13.34 3.39
C GLY A 81 -19.39 -14.71 3.45
N ALA A 82 -19.84 -15.24 2.31
CA ALA A 82 -20.43 -16.57 2.24
C ALA A 82 -19.41 -17.70 2.47
N ALA A 83 -18.16 -17.48 2.10
CA ALA A 83 -17.09 -18.48 2.25
C ALA A 83 -16.41 -18.42 3.63
N PHE A 84 -16.41 -17.24 4.29
CA PHE A 84 -15.70 -17.06 5.53
C PHE A 84 -16.43 -17.70 6.71
N ASP A 85 -15.74 -18.61 7.39
CA ASP A 85 -16.15 -19.14 8.69
C ASP A 85 -15.26 -18.54 9.78
N GLY A 86 -15.85 -17.66 10.57
CA GLY A 86 -15.17 -17.02 11.71
C GLY A 86 -15.09 -17.89 12.97
N ALA A 87 -15.73 -19.08 12.98
CA ALA A 87 -15.69 -19.96 14.13
C ALA A 87 -14.27 -20.47 14.37
N GLY A 88 -13.80 -20.38 15.61
CA GLY A 88 -12.49 -20.85 16.01
C GLY A 88 -11.34 -19.86 15.79
N TYR A 89 -11.59 -18.63 15.36
CA TYR A 89 -10.63 -17.53 15.43
C TYR A 89 -10.88 -16.66 16.67
N ASP A 90 -9.80 -16.33 17.38
CA ASP A 90 -9.86 -15.40 18.50
C ASP A 90 -10.02 -13.95 18.01
N ILE A 91 -9.38 -13.63 16.89
CA ILE A 91 -9.39 -12.32 16.25
C ILE A 91 -9.71 -12.48 14.76
N VAL A 92 -10.65 -11.68 14.29
CA VAL A 92 -10.95 -11.47 12.87
C VAL A 92 -10.52 -10.05 12.52
N HIS A 93 -9.56 -9.90 11.58
CA HIS A 93 -8.96 -8.61 11.25
C HIS A 93 -9.04 -8.34 9.75
N ALA A 94 -9.89 -7.39 9.36
CA ALA A 94 -10.09 -6.98 7.98
C ALA A 94 -9.08 -5.90 7.57
N GLN A 95 -8.47 -6.07 6.40
CA GLN A 95 -7.43 -5.17 5.89
C GLN A 95 -7.96 -4.12 4.90
N ASP A 96 -9.20 -4.27 4.44
CA ASP A 96 -9.81 -3.39 3.44
C ASP A 96 -11.34 -3.28 3.62
N CYS A 97 -11.96 -2.40 2.82
CA CYS A 97 -13.39 -2.14 2.87
C CYS A 97 -14.23 -3.37 2.49
N ILE A 98 -13.77 -4.16 1.51
CA ILE A 98 -14.48 -5.36 1.05
C ILE A 98 -14.48 -6.41 2.15
N SER A 99 -13.33 -6.72 2.73
CA SER A 99 -13.19 -7.70 3.79
C SER A 99 -13.94 -7.28 5.07
N ALA A 100 -13.92 -6.00 5.45
CA ALA A 100 -14.66 -5.51 6.59
C ALA A 100 -16.19 -5.66 6.43
N ASN A 101 -16.72 -5.35 5.23
CA ASN A 101 -18.13 -5.58 4.94
C ASN A 101 -18.49 -7.07 4.88
N ALA A 102 -17.58 -7.93 4.43
CA ALA A 102 -17.83 -9.37 4.31
C ALA A 102 -18.00 -10.04 5.68
N VAL A 103 -17.26 -9.60 6.71
CA VAL A 103 -17.27 -10.23 8.03
C VAL A 103 -18.04 -9.44 9.09
N GLY A 104 -18.29 -8.16 8.86
CA GLY A 104 -19.02 -7.27 9.74
C GLY A 104 -18.26 -6.92 11.02
N ARG A 105 -18.36 -7.76 12.06
CA ARG A 105 -17.71 -7.52 13.35
C ARG A 105 -16.23 -7.95 13.34
N CYS A 106 -15.31 -6.99 13.28
CA CYS A 106 -13.88 -7.25 13.16
C CYS A 106 -13.03 -6.13 13.77
N VAL A 107 -11.72 -6.38 13.88
CA VAL A 107 -10.71 -5.31 13.89
C VAL A 107 -10.53 -4.84 12.45
N ARG A 108 -10.33 -3.58 12.22
CA ARG A 108 -10.10 -3.02 10.89
C ARG A 108 -8.79 -2.24 10.81
N THR A 109 -7.90 -2.57 9.85
CA THR A 109 -6.82 -1.67 9.46
C THR A 109 -7.31 -0.66 8.43
N VAL A 110 -7.16 0.63 8.71
CA VAL A 110 -7.45 1.74 7.81
C VAL A 110 -6.12 2.22 7.22
N HIS A 111 -5.87 1.86 5.96
CA HIS A 111 -4.65 2.27 5.25
C HIS A 111 -4.72 3.71 4.77
N HIS A 112 -5.88 4.17 4.36
CA HIS A 112 -6.25 5.53 3.98
C HIS A 112 -7.77 5.61 3.89
N ILE A 113 -8.33 6.81 3.89
CA ILE A 113 -9.77 7.03 3.80
C ILE A 113 -10.08 7.53 2.40
N ASP A 114 -10.88 6.76 1.65
CA ASP A 114 -11.34 7.14 0.31
C ASP A 114 -12.69 7.87 0.36
N HIS A 115 -12.99 8.59 -0.70
CA HIS A 115 -14.30 9.20 -0.92
C HIS A 115 -14.91 8.62 -2.19
N PHE A 116 -16.15 8.16 -2.09
CA PHE A 116 -16.89 7.58 -3.21
C PHE A 116 -18.08 8.45 -3.56
N SER A 117 -18.27 8.72 -4.85
CA SER A 117 -19.42 9.47 -5.38
C SER A 117 -20.65 8.58 -5.63
N THR A 118 -20.44 7.28 -5.82
CA THR A 118 -21.51 6.31 -6.03
C THR A 118 -22.16 5.97 -4.69
N PRO A 119 -23.48 6.16 -4.50
CA PRO A 119 -24.14 5.98 -3.21
C PRO A 119 -23.92 4.60 -2.58
N GLU A 120 -23.95 3.54 -3.37
CA GLU A 120 -23.76 2.16 -2.90
C GLU A 120 -22.33 1.94 -2.38
N LEU A 121 -21.31 2.47 -3.08
CA LEU A 121 -19.93 2.37 -2.66
C LEU A 121 -19.66 3.26 -1.45
N ALA A 122 -20.26 4.44 -1.38
CA ALA A 122 -20.19 5.30 -0.21
C ALA A 122 -20.77 4.61 1.02
N ALA A 123 -21.95 3.96 0.89
CA ALA A 123 -22.56 3.20 1.96
C ALA A 123 -21.72 1.98 2.39
N CYS A 124 -21.07 1.28 1.45
CA CYS A 124 -20.13 0.21 1.78
C CYS A 124 -18.91 0.73 2.55
N HIS A 125 -18.39 1.87 2.12
CA HIS A 125 -17.26 2.52 2.80
C HIS A 125 -17.61 2.93 4.23
N GLU A 126 -18.76 3.58 4.41
CA GLU A 126 -19.28 3.99 5.71
C GLU A 126 -19.44 2.78 6.65
N ARG A 127 -20.11 1.71 6.21
CA ARG A 127 -20.26 0.49 7.01
C ARG A 127 -18.91 -0.11 7.40
N ALA A 128 -17.94 -0.14 6.48
CA ALA A 128 -16.60 -0.66 6.74
C ALA A 128 -15.82 0.19 7.75
N ILE A 129 -16.23 1.42 8.00
CA ILE A 129 -15.64 2.30 9.03
C ILE A 129 -16.38 2.14 10.35
N VAL A 130 -17.72 2.16 10.36
CA VAL A 130 -18.48 2.25 11.62
C VAL A 130 -18.79 0.88 12.25
N SER A 131 -18.78 -0.22 11.47
CA SER A 131 -19.14 -1.56 12.00
C SER A 131 -18.01 -2.29 12.74
N PRO A 132 -16.72 -2.11 12.42
CA PRO A 132 -15.64 -2.72 13.19
C PRO A 132 -15.65 -2.28 14.65
N TYR A 133 -15.30 -3.18 15.56
CA TYR A 133 -15.25 -2.86 16.99
C TYR A 133 -13.92 -2.27 17.46
N ALA A 134 -12.89 -2.33 16.64
CA ALA A 134 -11.58 -1.72 16.87
C ALA A 134 -10.91 -1.33 15.56
N HIS A 135 -10.13 -0.26 15.60
CA HIS A 135 -9.44 0.27 14.43
C HIS A 135 -7.94 0.34 14.63
N VAL A 136 -7.20 -0.03 13.61
CA VAL A 136 -5.77 0.21 13.46
C VAL A 136 -5.59 1.21 12.32
N CYS A 137 -4.82 2.28 12.55
CA CYS A 137 -4.40 3.20 11.50
C CYS A 137 -2.89 3.13 11.31
N VAL A 138 -2.45 3.21 10.06
CA VAL A 138 -1.03 3.07 9.71
C VAL A 138 -0.20 4.33 9.97
N SER A 139 -0.85 5.43 10.36
CA SER A 139 -0.24 6.71 10.74
C SER A 139 -1.16 7.51 11.66
N ALA A 140 -0.61 8.48 12.37
CA ALA A 140 -1.38 9.40 13.20
C ALA A 140 -2.26 10.32 12.35
N SER A 141 -1.82 10.66 11.15
CA SER A 141 -2.61 11.44 10.18
C SER A 141 -3.89 10.70 9.79
N VAL A 142 -3.82 9.40 9.46
CA VAL A 142 -5.01 8.60 9.15
C VAL A 142 -5.91 8.44 10.39
N ALA A 143 -5.33 8.28 11.57
CA ALA A 143 -6.12 8.23 12.82
C ALA A 143 -6.83 9.56 13.12
N ALA A 144 -6.20 10.68 12.79
CA ALA A 144 -6.83 11.99 12.88
C ALA A 144 -7.98 12.15 11.90
N GLU A 145 -7.81 11.75 10.63
CA GLU A 145 -8.90 11.74 9.64
C GLU A 145 -10.10 10.88 10.11
N LEU A 146 -9.83 9.70 10.68
CA LEU A 146 -10.87 8.82 11.22
C LEU A 146 -11.62 9.45 12.38
N ARG A 147 -10.89 10.07 13.31
CA ARG A 147 -11.48 10.78 14.45
C ARG A 147 -12.31 11.99 14.01
N ASP A 148 -11.78 12.78 13.10
CA ASP A 148 -12.40 14.03 12.66
C ASP A 148 -13.63 13.77 11.78
N GLY A 149 -13.62 12.67 10.99
CA GLY A 149 -14.74 12.27 10.13
C GLY A 149 -15.85 11.51 10.87
N TRP A 150 -15.51 10.67 11.85
CA TRP A 150 -16.47 9.73 12.47
C TRP A 150 -16.46 9.73 14.00
N GLY A 151 -15.60 10.51 14.64
CA GLY A 151 -15.46 10.48 16.12
C GLY A 151 -14.85 9.17 16.65
N LEU A 152 -14.23 8.35 15.79
CA LEU A 152 -13.71 7.04 16.14
C LEU A 152 -12.24 7.13 16.56
N SER A 153 -11.87 6.32 17.57
CA SER A 153 -10.48 6.16 18.01
C SER A 153 -9.82 4.99 17.28
N ALA A 154 -8.53 5.10 17.02
CA ALA A 154 -7.73 4.03 16.46
C ALA A 154 -6.40 3.87 17.19
N THR A 155 -5.89 2.63 17.23
CA THR A 155 -4.50 2.37 17.60
C THR A 155 -3.61 2.63 16.39
N VAL A 156 -2.60 3.48 16.54
CA VAL A 156 -1.64 3.75 15.46
C VAL A 156 -0.54 2.70 15.47
N ILE A 157 -0.50 1.89 14.42
CA ILE A 157 0.56 0.89 14.20
C ILE A 157 1.12 1.13 12.79
N PRO A 158 2.30 1.75 12.68
CA PRO A 158 2.97 1.95 11.39
C PRO A 158 3.26 0.64 10.67
N ASN A 159 3.27 0.69 9.35
CA ASN A 159 3.69 -0.47 8.55
C ASN A 159 5.16 -0.80 8.80
N GLY A 160 5.49 -2.07 8.65
CA GLY A 160 6.86 -2.51 8.46
C GLY A 160 7.33 -2.36 7.01
N VAL A 161 8.62 -2.55 6.81
CA VAL A 161 9.26 -2.72 5.51
C VAL A 161 10.30 -3.84 5.62
N ASP A 162 10.53 -4.56 4.53
CA ASP A 162 11.61 -5.55 4.43
C ASP A 162 12.91 -4.82 4.03
N ALA A 163 13.45 -4.05 4.98
CA ALA A 163 14.58 -3.17 4.74
C ALA A 163 15.82 -3.92 4.27
N ASP A 164 16.12 -5.07 4.86
CA ASP A 164 17.29 -5.88 4.53
C ASP A 164 17.24 -6.39 3.09
N ARG A 165 16.06 -6.80 2.62
CA ARG A 165 15.85 -7.27 1.26
C ARG A 165 16.13 -6.17 0.23
N PHE A 166 15.66 -4.95 0.48
CA PHE A 166 15.90 -3.82 -0.42
C PHE A 166 17.33 -3.30 -0.31
N ALA A 167 17.91 -3.25 0.88
CA ALA A 167 19.29 -2.82 1.11
C ALA A 167 20.32 -3.76 0.48
N ALA A 168 20.05 -5.08 0.45
CA ALA A 168 20.92 -6.09 -0.13
C ALA A 168 20.76 -6.24 -1.66
N ALA A 169 19.80 -5.58 -2.28
CA ALA A 169 19.50 -5.76 -3.69
C ALA A 169 20.59 -5.22 -4.60
N ALA A 170 21.04 -6.03 -5.57
CA ALA A 170 21.92 -5.56 -6.62
C ALA A 170 21.14 -4.65 -7.59
N PRO A 171 21.65 -3.44 -7.91
CA PRO A 171 21.00 -2.53 -8.83
C PRO A 171 20.80 -3.13 -10.23
N ASP A 172 19.57 -3.06 -10.75
CA ASP A 172 19.30 -3.42 -12.14
C ASP A 172 19.76 -2.29 -13.08
N ARG A 173 20.82 -2.56 -13.84
CA ARG A 173 21.41 -1.57 -14.75
C ARG A 173 20.89 -1.68 -16.19
N ARG A 174 19.99 -2.63 -16.48
CA ARG A 174 19.42 -2.84 -17.83
C ARG A 174 18.62 -1.66 -18.33
N LEU A 175 18.04 -0.87 -17.39
CA LEU A 175 17.18 0.27 -17.70
C LEU A 175 17.94 1.59 -17.94
N GLY A 176 19.27 1.62 -17.77
CA GLY A 176 20.06 2.84 -17.84
C GLY A 176 19.84 3.72 -16.60
N GLU A 177 19.91 5.04 -16.78
CA GLU A 177 19.61 6.01 -15.72
C GLU A 177 18.13 6.38 -15.76
N TYR A 178 17.43 6.29 -14.60
CA TYR A 178 15.99 6.51 -14.58
C TYR A 178 15.45 7.08 -13.26
N VAL A 179 14.35 7.82 -13.40
CA VAL A 179 13.41 8.14 -12.31
C VAL A 179 12.43 6.98 -12.21
N LEU A 180 12.25 6.42 -11.02
CA LEU A 180 11.31 5.33 -10.77
C LEU A 180 10.06 5.82 -10.05
N ALA A 181 8.90 5.36 -10.48
CA ALA A 181 7.68 5.38 -9.70
C ALA A 181 7.10 3.97 -9.60
N VAL A 182 6.66 3.56 -8.41
CA VAL A 182 6.03 2.26 -8.16
C VAL A 182 4.55 2.43 -7.87
N GLY A 183 3.73 1.76 -8.66
CA GLY A 183 2.26 1.80 -8.60
C GLY A 183 1.63 1.95 -9.98
N GLY A 184 0.31 1.83 -10.04
CA GLY A 184 -0.45 2.00 -11.28
C GLY A 184 -0.55 3.45 -11.74
N ILE A 185 -0.93 3.64 -13.00
CA ILE A 185 -1.26 4.97 -13.55
C ILE A 185 -2.69 5.29 -13.11
N GLU A 186 -2.81 6.04 -12.03
CA GLU A 186 -4.08 6.38 -11.39
C GLU A 186 -4.05 7.78 -10.77
N PRO A 187 -5.23 8.43 -10.57
CA PRO A 187 -5.31 9.80 -10.03
C PRO A 187 -4.58 9.96 -8.69
N ARG A 188 -4.81 9.03 -7.76
CA ARG A 188 -4.21 9.05 -6.42
C ARG A 188 -2.68 9.03 -6.44
N LYS A 189 -2.08 8.38 -7.43
CA LYS A 189 -0.62 8.30 -7.58
C LYS A 189 0.01 9.55 -8.23
N GLY A 190 -0.80 10.55 -8.62
CA GLY A 190 -0.29 11.79 -9.18
C GLY A 190 0.45 11.63 -10.51
N SER A 191 0.05 10.61 -11.30
CA SER A 191 0.78 10.20 -12.52
C SER A 191 0.82 11.28 -13.60
N LEU A 192 -0.20 12.15 -13.69
CA LEU A 192 -0.18 13.29 -14.63
C LEU A 192 0.84 14.36 -14.20
N ASP A 193 0.91 14.67 -12.90
CA ASP A 193 1.90 15.62 -12.36
C ASP A 193 3.33 15.11 -12.57
N LEU A 194 3.53 13.80 -12.37
CA LEU A 194 4.83 13.17 -12.61
C LEU A 194 5.25 13.27 -14.08
N LEU A 195 4.31 13.07 -15.00
CA LEU A 195 4.57 13.18 -16.42
C LEU A 195 5.00 14.60 -16.82
N ALA A 196 4.30 15.61 -16.27
CA ALA A 196 4.63 17.02 -16.47
C ALA A 196 5.99 17.39 -15.84
N ALA A 197 6.30 16.85 -14.66
CA ALA A 197 7.60 17.02 -14.01
C ALA A 197 8.73 16.36 -14.83
N TYR A 198 8.51 15.16 -15.32
CA TYR A 198 9.47 14.44 -16.14
C TYR A 198 9.77 15.16 -17.46
N ALA A 199 8.77 15.71 -18.13
CA ALA A 199 8.98 16.50 -19.35
C ALA A 199 9.93 17.68 -19.11
N ARG A 200 9.84 18.34 -17.94
CA ARG A 200 10.75 19.42 -17.54
C ARG A 200 12.15 18.90 -17.21
N LEU A 201 12.23 17.76 -16.50
CA LEU A 201 13.51 17.12 -16.15
C LEU A 201 14.31 16.75 -17.39
N ARG A 202 13.67 16.22 -18.44
CA ARG A 202 14.31 15.85 -19.70
C ARG A 202 14.98 17.00 -20.44
N LEU A 203 14.56 18.23 -20.21
CA LEU A 203 15.26 19.41 -20.81
C LEU A 203 16.69 19.57 -20.27
N ARG A 204 16.94 19.09 -19.05
CA ARG A 204 18.29 19.11 -18.43
C ARG A 204 19.03 17.78 -18.56
N TYR A 205 18.29 16.67 -18.56
CA TYR A 205 18.80 15.31 -18.55
C TYR A 205 18.08 14.47 -19.63
N PRO A 206 18.40 14.67 -20.93
CA PRO A 206 17.66 14.04 -22.02
C PRO A 206 17.75 12.51 -22.05
N GLU A 207 18.83 11.93 -21.48
CA GLU A 207 19.05 10.49 -21.45
C GLU A 207 18.33 9.76 -20.29
N VAL A 208 17.87 10.51 -19.29
CA VAL A 208 17.17 9.94 -18.12
C VAL A 208 15.77 9.50 -18.52
N ARG A 209 15.40 8.27 -18.16
CA ARG A 209 14.08 7.70 -18.42
C ARG A 209 13.14 7.91 -17.24
N LEU A 210 11.84 7.93 -17.51
CA LEU A 210 10.82 7.70 -16.49
C LEU A 210 10.36 6.24 -16.59
N VAL A 211 10.52 5.49 -15.51
CA VAL A 211 10.10 4.09 -15.39
C VAL A 211 8.93 4.01 -14.40
N ILE A 212 7.85 3.38 -14.82
CA ILE A 212 6.67 3.13 -13.98
C ILE A 212 6.53 1.63 -13.81
N ALA A 213 6.69 1.15 -12.57
CA ALA A 213 6.56 -0.24 -12.19
C ALA A 213 5.23 -0.45 -11.45
N GLY A 214 4.23 -0.99 -12.12
CA GLY A 214 2.93 -1.25 -11.52
C GLY A 214 1.86 -1.61 -12.54
N GLY A 215 0.91 -2.43 -12.08
CA GLY A 215 -0.18 -2.93 -12.91
C GLY A 215 -1.46 -2.11 -12.78
N GLU A 216 -2.53 -2.67 -13.34
CA GLU A 216 -3.88 -2.13 -13.26
C GLU A 216 -4.40 -2.12 -11.81
N THR A 217 -5.31 -1.19 -11.53
CA THR A 217 -5.91 -1.00 -10.22
C THR A 217 -7.27 -1.70 -10.10
N LEU A 218 -7.88 -1.68 -8.91
CA LEU A 218 -9.24 -2.19 -8.69
C LEU A 218 -10.28 -1.39 -9.49
N PHE A 219 -10.05 -0.07 -9.62
CA PHE A 219 -10.96 0.85 -10.27
C PHE A 219 -10.72 0.91 -11.78
N ASP A 220 -11.75 1.29 -12.53
CA ASP A 220 -11.63 1.53 -13.95
C ASP A 220 -11.09 2.94 -14.20
N TYR A 221 -9.81 3.02 -14.52
CA TYR A 221 -9.14 4.28 -14.84
C TYR A 221 -8.77 4.41 -16.33
N ARG A 222 -9.53 3.73 -17.23
CA ARG A 222 -9.26 3.81 -18.68
C ARG A 222 -9.26 5.25 -19.19
N ASP A 223 -10.23 6.07 -18.78
CA ASP A 223 -10.28 7.48 -19.17
C ASP A 223 -9.11 8.29 -18.61
N TYR A 224 -8.67 7.98 -17.38
CA TYR A 224 -7.47 8.60 -16.81
C TYR A 224 -6.22 8.16 -17.55
N ARG A 225 -6.11 6.90 -17.91
CA ARG A 225 -5.03 6.35 -18.72
C ARG A 225 -4.99 7.01 -20.11
N ALA A 226 -6.12 7.15 -20.78
CA ALA A 226 -6.20 7.84 -22.06
C ALA A 226 -5.74 9.31 -21.98
N ARG A 227 -6.11 10.02 -20.89
CA ARG A 227 -5.60 11.39 -20.64
C ARG A 227 -4.10 11.40 -20.40
N TRP A 228 -3.57 10.42 -19.69
CA TRP A 228 -2.14 10.29 -19.43
C TRP A 228 -1.37 10.04 -20.73
N ASP A 229 -1.85 9.12 -21.59
CA ASP A 229 -1.26 8.84 -22.90
C ASP A 229 -1.30 10.08 -23.83
N ALA A 230 -2.42 10.81 -23.83
CA ALA A 230 -2.55 12.05 -24.60
C ALA A 230 -1.58 13.14 -24.11
N LEU A 231 -1.42 13.27 -22.78
CA LEU A 231 -0.47 14.22 -22.20
C LEU A 231 0.97 13.84 -22.52
N ALA A 232 1.32 12.53 -22.50
CA ALA A 232 2.64 12.06 -22.87
C ALA A 232 2.97 12.42 -24.31
N ALA A 233 2.02 12.22 -25.24
CA ALA A 233 2.16 12.60 -26.65
C ALA A 233 2.31 14.11 -26.82
N GLN A 234 1.49 14.91 -26.12
CA GLN A 234 1.58 16.38 -26.15
C GLN A 234 2.92 16.90 -25.64
N LEU A 235 3.46 16.29 -24.58
CA LEU A 235 4.75 16.65 -23.99
C LEU A 235 5.95 16.03 -24.72
N GLN A 236 5.70 15.18 -25.72
CA GLN A 236 6.71 14.45 -26.48
C GLN A 236 7.64 13.62 -25.56
N VAL A 237 7.07 12.93 -24.58
CA VAL A 237 7.77 12.03 -23.66
C VAL A 237 7.25 10.61 -23.80
N GLU A 238 8.15 9.64 -23.63
CA GLU A 238 7.85 8.20 -23.72
C GLU A 238 8.29 7.49 -22.43
N PRO A 239 7.46 7.51 -21.37
CA PRO A 239 7.76 6.76 -20.17
C PRO A 239 7.76 5.25 -20.43
N LEU A 240 8.66 4.52 -19.79
CA LEU A 240 8.69 3.07 -19.83
C LEU A 240 7.74 2.51 -18.76
N VAL A 241 6.64 1.93 -19.18
CA VAL A 241 5.67 1.27 -18.28
C VAL A 241 5.94 -0.23 -18.28
N LEU A 242 6.47 -0.74 -17.14
CA LEU A 242 6.84 -2.16 -17.01
C LEU A 242 5.62 -3.08 -16.76
N GLY A 243 4.49 -2.49 -16.32
CA GLY A 243 3.38 -3.30 -15.81
C GLY A 243 3.70 -3.92 -14.45
N PRO A 244 3.01 -5.03 -14.08
CA PRO A 244 3.31 -5.77 -12.86
C PRO A 244 4.72 -6.35 -12.92
N VAL A 245 5.56 -5.98 -11.96
CA VAL A 245 6.93 -6.48 -11.83
C VAL A 245 6.92 -7.69 -10.91
N PRO A 246 7.65 -8.79 -11.25
CA PRO A 246 7.85 -9.92 -10.35
C PRO A 246 8.40 -9.47 -9.00
N HIS A 247 7.92 -10.10 -7.93
CA HIS A 247 8.26 -9.69 -6.56
C HIS A 247 9.77 -9.71 -6.30
N ASP A 248 10.46 -10.71 -6.82
CA ASP A 248 11.91 -10.91 -6.67
C ASP A 248 12.75 -9.94 -7.52
N GLU A 249 12.21 -9.39 -8.60
CA GLU A 249 12.90 -8.39 -9.44
C GLU A 249 12.74 -6.95 -8.91
N LEU A 250 11.65 -6.67 -8.18
CA LEU A 250 11.34 -5.32 -7.73
C LEU A 250 12.47 -4.64 -6.93
N PRO A 251 13.15 -5.31 -5.98
CA PRO A 251 14.24 -4.68 -5.23
C PRO A 251 15.40 -4.22 -6.11
N GLY A 252 15.77 -5.00 -7.13
CA GLY A 252 16.83 -4.64 -8.08
C GLY A 252 16.45 -3.42 -8.92
N ILE A 253 15.20 -3.34 -9.37
CA ILE A 253 14.65 -2.18 -10.09
C ILE A 253 14.63 -0.95 -9.18
N VAL A 254 14.26 -1.09 -7.93
CA VAL A 254 14.28 0.02 -6.97
C VAL A 254 15.72 0.47 -6.74
N ALA A 255 16.64 -0.45 -6.42
CA ALA A 255 18.05 -0.13 -6.15
C ALA A 255 18.79 0.47 -7.35
N GLY A 256 18.34 0.19 -8.58
CA GLY A 256 18.92 0.73 -9.81
C GLY A 256 18.46 2.15 -10.16
N ALA A 257 17.45 2.68 -9.50
CA ALA A 257 16.92 4.01 -9.80
C ALA A 257 17.86 5.13 -9.36
N ALA A 258 18.02 6.17 -10.17
CA ALA A 258 18.75 7.37 -9.80
C ALA A 258 18.00 8.19 -8.74
N VAL A 259 16.67 8.18 -8.81
CA VAL A 259 15.78 8.82 -7.84
C VAL A 259 14.40 8.16 -7.89
N PHE A 260 13.75 8.06 -6.73
CA PHE A 260 12.40 7.56 -6.60
C PHE A 260 11.41 8.73 -6.52
N ALA A 261 10.42 8.76 -7.41
CA ALA A 261 9.37 9.75 -7.44
C ALA A 261 8.08 9.22 -6.78
N PHE A 262 7.58 9.94 -5.77
CA PHE A 262 6.37 9.58 -5.04
C PHE A 262 5.35 10.74 -5.01
N PRO A 263 4.76 11.10 -6.17
CA PRO A 263 3.91 12.27 -6.31
C PRO A 263 2.46 12.03 -5.87
N SER A 264 2.21 10.98 -5.07
CA SER A 264 0.87 10.61 -4.61
C SER A 264 0.13 11.78 -4.00
N THR A 265 -1.14 11.95 -4.39
CA THR A 265 -2.01 13.01 -3.87
C THR A 265 -2.71 12.60 -2.58
N LYS A 266 -2.73 11.29 -2.27
CA LYS A 266 -3.29 10.73 -1.05
C LYS A 266 -2.53 9.45 -0.68
N GLU A 267 -2.15 9.36 0.58
CA GLU A 267 -1.44 8.21 1.15
C GLU A 267 -1.79 8.03 2.62
N GLY A 268 -1.50 6.84 3.14
CA GLY A 268 -1.59 6.58 4.57
C GLY A 268 -0.24 6.33 5.22
N PHE A 269 0.78 5.88 4.43
CA PHE A 269 2.12 5.59 4.95
C PHE A 269 3.21 5.79 3.88
N GLY A 270 3.09 5.13 2.71
CA GLY A 270 4.09 5.22 1.65
C GLY A 270 5.08 4.07 1.60
N LEU A 271 4.61 2.81 1.63
CA LEU A 271 5.46 1.61 1.60
C LEU A 271 6.53 1.65 0.51
N ALA A 272 6.16 1.95 -0.73
CA ALA A 272 7.10 1.95 -1.86
C ALA A 272 8.22 3.02 -1.70
N ALA A 273 7.91 4.17 -1.10
CA ALA A 273 8.92 5.18 -0.79
C ALA A 273 9.85 4.71 0.35
N MET A 274 9.31 4.00 1.35
CA MET A 274 10.11 3.41 2.42
C MET A 274 11.04 2.30 1.90
N GLU A 275 10.58 1.49 0.96
CA GLU A 275 11.38 0.48 0.24
C GLU A 275 12.53 1.13 -0.54
N ALA A 276 12.27 2.26 -1.20
CA ALA A 276 13.30 3.03 -1.89
C ALA A 276 14.36 3.61 -0.93
N LEU A 277 13.94 4.11 0.22
CA LEU A 277 14.87 4.58 1.27
C LEU A 277 15.72 3.42 1.81
N ALA A 278 15.13 2.24 2.01
CA ALA A 278 15.87 1.04 2.41
C ALA A 278 16.96 0.67 1.40
N ALA A 279 16.67 0.77 0.11
CA ALA A 279 17.65 0.56 -0.97
C ALA A 279 18.71 1.68 -1.06
N GLY A 280 18.57 2.76 -0.28
CA GLY A 280 19.46 3.92 -0.33
C GLY A 280 19.23 4.83 -1.53
N VAL A 281 18.07 4.75 -2.16
CA VAL A 281 17.68 5.59 -3.29
C VAL A 281 17.08 6.91 -2.79
N PRO A 282 17.52 8.07 -3.28
CA PRO A 282 16.92 9.35 -2.94
C PRO A 282 15.45 9.38 -3.31
N VAL A 283 14.61 9.93 -2.42
CA VAL A 283 13.16 10.00 -2.62
C VAL A 283 12.70 11.44 -2.71
N VAL A 284 11.86 11.72 -3.70
CA VAL A 284 11.09 12.96 -3.82
C VAL A 284 9.61 12.63 -3.69
N THR A 285 8.96 13.22 -2.71
CA THR A 285 7.55 12.96 -2.42
C THR A 285 6.72 14.23 -2.47
N ARG A 286 5.39 14.05 -2.64
CA ARG A 286 4.46 15.16 -2.45
C ARG A 286 4.49 15.65 -0.99
N ASP A 287 4.34 16.96 -0.83
CA ASP A 287 4.24 17.59 0.48
C ASP A 287 2.84 17.35 1.07
N LEU A 288 2.68 16.22 1.79
CA LEU A 288 1.47 15.85 2.49
C LEU A 288 1.77 15.70 3.99
N PRO A 289 0.84 16.07 4.88
CA PRO A 289 1.02 15.93 6.33
C PRO A 289 1.46 14.51 6.75
N VAL A 290 0.83 13.48 6.20
CA VAL A 290 1.15 12.07 6.48
C VAL A 290 2.58 11.71 6.03
N LEU A 291 3.04 12.24 4.89
CA LEU A 291 4.39 11.92 4.39
C LEU A 291 5.46 12.69 5.17
N ARG A 292 5.14 13.90 5.67
CA ARG A 292 5.99 14.60 6.63
C ARG A 292 6.08 13.88 7.97
N GLU A 293 4.96 13.32 8.44
CA GLU A 293 4.93 12.49 9.66
C GLU A 293 5.83 11.26 9.51
N VAL A 294 5.69 10.53 8.40
CA VAL A 294 6.38 9.25 8.20
C VAL A 294 7.86 9.43 7.85
N PHE A 295 8.18 10.38 6.96
CA PHE A 295 9.53 10.48 6.39
C PHE A 295 10.39 11.60 6.98
N GLY A 296 9.79 12.59 7.65
CA GLY A 296 10.53 13.69 8.26
C GLY A 296 11.49 14.36 7.26
N SER A 297 12.77 14.40 7.60
CA SER A 297 13.83 14.97 6.77
C SER A 297 14.52 13.96 5.83
N ALA A 298 14.10 12.69 5.82
CA ALA A 298 14.74 11.64 5.02
C ALA A 298 14.41 11.73 3.53
N VAL A 299 13.52 12.63 3.12
CA VAL A 299 13.06 12.80 1.73
C VAL A 299 13.00 14.26 1.34
N ARG A 300 12.94 14.55 0.04
CA ARG A 300 12.65 15.88 -0.48
C ARG A 300 11.15 16.02 -0.78
N TYR A 301 10.59 17.20 -0.55
CA TYR A 301 9.18 17.49 -0.72
C TYR A 301 8.95 18.45 -1.88
N ALA A 302 7.87 18.21 -2.64
CA ALA A 302 7.39 19.10 -3.70
C ALA A 302 5.87 19.06 -3.79
N THR A 303 5.24 20.11 -4.28
CA THR A 303 3.78 20.20 -4.43
C THR A 303 3.35 20.20 -5.89
N GLU A 304 4.04 20.93 -6.71
CA GLU A 304 3.71 21.21 -8.10
C GLU A 304 4.66 20.51 -9.07
N PRO A 305 4.27 20.23 -10.32
CA PRO A 305 5.14 19.58 -11.29
C PRO A 305 6.49 20.25 -11.50
N ALA A 306 6.55 21.58 -11.46
CA ALA A 306 7.80 22.32 -11.57
C ALA A 306 8.72 22.06 -10.37
N GLY A 307 8.17 22.13 -9.16
CA GLY A 307 8.91 21.82 -7.93
C GLY A 307 9.37 20.36 -7.88
N PHE A 308 8.54 19.42 -8.37
CA PHE A 308 8.96 18.02 -8.53
C PHE A 308 10.13 17.87 -9.48
N ALA A 309 10.10 18.54 -10.65
CA ALA A 309 11.21 18.49 -11.60
C ALA A 309 12.51 19.00 -10.97
N ASP A 310 12.48 20.15 -10.28
CA ASP A 310 13.66 20.72 -9.61
C ASP A 310 14.16 19.81 -8.47
N ALA A 311 13.26 19.26 -7.65
CA ALA A 311 13.61 18.35 -6.57
C ALA A 311 14.21 17.03 -7.08
N LEU A 312 13.67 16.45 -8.16
CA LEU A 312 14.20 15.26 -8.82
C LEU A 312 15.60 15.54 -9.40
N CYS A 313 15.78 16.63 -10.15
CA CYS A 313 17.09 17.03 -10.66
C CYS A 313 18.11 17.20 -9.53
N THR A 314 17.72 17.85 -8.44
CA THR A 314 18.61 18.04 -7.28
C THR A 314 18.95 16.68 -6.65
N ALA A 315 17.97 15.81 -6.45
CA ALA A 315 18.18 14.50 -5.82
C ALA A 315 19.09 13.58 -6.64
N MET A 316 19.03 13.66 -7.98
CA MET A 316 19.87 12.85 -8.87
C MET A 316 21.36 13.23 -8.83
N VAL A 317 21.68 14.51 -8.57
CA VAL A 317 23.08 14.99 -8.61
C VAL A 317 23.65 15.29 -7.22
N ALA A 318 22.79 15.34 -6.19
CA ALA A 318 23.25 15.59 -4.83
C ALA A 318 23.98 14.36 -4.30
N ASP A 319 25.26 14.55 -3.96
CA ASP A 319 25.96 13.61 -3.08
C ASP A 319 25.59 14.01 -1.63
N ASP A 320 24.53 13.39 -1.10
CA ASP A 320 24.00 13.68 0.24
C ASP A 320 23.92 12.38 1.08
N PRO A 321 25.08 11.88 1.53
CA PRO A 321 25.17 10.67 2.33
C PRO A 321 24.34 10.76 3.60
N ALA A 322 24.26 11.93 4.22
CA ALA A 322 23.52 12.11 5.47
C ALA A 322 22.01 11.86 5.29
N THR A 323 21.41 12.40 4.24
CA THR A 323 19.99 12.11 3.91
C THR A 323 19.77 10.65 3.52
N THR A 324 20.71 10.05 2.77
CA THR A 324 20.65 8.63 2.40
C THR A 324 20.71 7.72 3.63
N ASP A 325 21.64 7.97 4.54
CA ASP A 325 21.80 7.18 5.78
C ASP A 325 20.59 7.37 6.70
N ALA A 326 20.08 8.59 6.85
CA ALA A 326 18.85 8.86 7.60
C ALA A 326 17.64 8.09 7.01
N GLY A 327 17.56 7.98 5.69
CA GLY A 327 16.53 7.18 4.99
C GLY A 327 16.64 5.69 5.30
N ARG A 328 17.84 5.13 5.22
CA ARG A 328 18.12 3.73 5.58
C ARG A 328 17.79 3.43 7.05
N GLU A 329 18.24 4.29 7.96
CA GLU A 329 17.94 4.16 9.38
C GLU A 329 16.44 4.22 9.64
N LEU A 330 15.72 5.13 8.97
CA LEU A 330 14.27 5.22 9.06
C LEU A 330 13.60 3.92 8.63
N ALA A 331 14.01 3.36 7.50
CA ALA A 331 13.48 2.09 7.01
C ALA A 331 13.75 0.93 7.98
N HIS A 332 14.96 0.83 8.53
CA HIS A 332 15.32 -0.22 9.50
C HIS A 332 14.59 -0.09 10.84
N ARG A 333 14.10 1.10 11.21
CA ARG A 333 13.25 1.26 12.39
C ARG A 333 11.81 0.78 12.18
N HIS A 334 11.37 0.68 10.94
CA HIS A 334 10.03 0.21 10.58
C HIS A 334 10.07 -1.27 10.18
N THR A 335 10.07 -2.17 11.15
CA THR A 335 10.11 -3.62 10.90
C THR A 335 8.73 -4.24 11.00
N TRP A 336 8.49 -5.31 10.22
CA TRP A 336 7.27 -6.10 10.35
C TRP A 336 7.18 -6.81 11.70
N SER A 337 8.31 -7.17 12.31
CA SER A 337 8.34 -7.72 13.67
C SER A 337 7.78 -6.74 14.69
N ALA A 338 8.24 -5.48 14.68
CA ALA A 338 7.71 -4.47 15.59
C ALA A 338 6.22 -4.16 15.33
N ALA A 339 5.78 -4.20 14.07
CA ALA A 339 4.36 -4.08 13.74
C ALA A 339 3.55 -5.26 14.28
N ALA A 340 4.05 -6.49 14.14
CA ALA A 340 3.39 -7.69 14.64
C ALA A 340 3.28 -7.69 16.17
N GLU A 341 4.33 -7.31 16.89
CA GLU A 341 4.31 -7.19 18.36
C GLU A 341 3.20 -6.23 18.82
N ARG A 342 3.10 -5.04 18.21
CA ARG A 342 2.05 -4.08 18.52
C ARG A 342 0.64 -4.59 18.19
N HIS A 343 0.49 -5.37 17.13
CA HIS A 343 -0.78 -6.03 16.83
C HIS A 343 -1.15 -7.08 17.87
N LEU A 344 -0.18 -7.90 18.32
CA LEU A 344 -0.39 -8.89 19.35
C LEU A 344 -0.78 -8.26 20.69
N ASP A 345 -0.14 -7.16 21.07
CA ASP A 345 -0.51 -6.39 22.26
C ASP A 345 -1.96 -5.88 22.17
N LEU A 346 -2.35 -5.32 21.02
CA LEU A 346 -3.73 -4.89 20.79
C LEU A 346 -4.71 -6.07 20.87
N TYR A 347 -4.39 -7.21 20.26
CA TYR A 347 -5.25 -8.39 20.28
C TYR A 347 -5.43 -8.92 21.72
N GLN A 348 -4.36 -8.95 22.52
CA GLN A 348 -4.43 -9.33 23.93
C GLN A 348 -5.32 -8.38 24.75
N GLN A 349 -5.22 -7.08 24.52
CA GLN A 349 -6.09 -6.07 25.16
C GLN A 349 -7.57 -6.30 24.82
N ILE A 350 -7.89 -6.56 23.54
CA ILE A 350 -9.25 -6.85 23.07
C ILE A 350 -9.78 -8.12 23.74
N LEU A 351 -9.02 -9.20 23.77
CA LEU A 351 -9.44 -10.48 24.37
C LEU A 351 -9.61 -10.35 25.90
N GLY A 352 -8.69 -9.64 26.56
CA GLY A 352 -8.78 -9.37 27.99
C GLY A 352 -10.01 -8.53 28.40
N ALA A 353 -10.38 -7.56 27.56
CA ALA A 353 -11.60 -6.76 27.78
C ALA A 353 -12.87 -7.60 27.61
N THR A 354 -12.93 -8.46 26.60
CA THR A 354 -14.06 -9.37 26.36
C THR A 354 -14.27 -10.36 27.52
N THR A 355 -13.18 -10.91 28.08
CA THR A 355 -13.24 -11.83 29.21
C THR A 355 -13.76 -11.15 30.50
N ARG A 356 -13.42 -9.89 30.73
CA ARG A 356 -13.91 -9.11 31.89
C ARG A 356 -15.39 -8.77 31.74
N ALA A 357 -15.86 -8.39 30.57
CA ALA A 357 -17.26 -8.08 30.30
C ALA A 357 -18.15 -9.32 30.46
N GLY A 358 -17.69 -10.51 30.04
CA GLY A 358 -18.42 -11.76 30.21
C GLY A 358 -18.46 -12.31 31.64
N ARG A 359 -17.60 -11.81 32.56
CA ARG A 359 -17.63 -12.17 33.98
C ARG A 359 -18.47 -11.20 34.84
N ALA A 360 -18.89 -10.08 34.28
CA ALA A 360 -19.67 -9.05 34.95
C ALA A 360 -21.21 -9.18 34.67
N CYS A 361 -21.63 -10.12 33.83
CA CYS A 361 -23.01 -10.55 33.63
C CYS A 361 -23.26 -11.87 34.35
#